data_868493a7cb43d47dd008d7468e3d93d4
#
_entry.id   868493a7cb43d47dd008d7468e3d93d4
#
_cell.length_a   1.000
_cell.length_b   1.000
_cell.length_c   1.000
_cell.angle_alpha   90.00
_cell.angle_beta   90.00
_cell.angle_gamma   90.00
#
_symmetry.space_group_name_H-M   'P 1'
#
loop_
_entity.id
_entity.type
_entity.pdbx_description
1 polymer ?
#
loop_
_entity_poly.entity_id
_entity_poly.type
_entity_poly.pdbx_seq_one_letter_code
_entity_poly.pdbx_strand_id
1 'polypeptide(L)'
;LRHFPEQIEKLKGYIQAIQEDMQTLEAHPHPTDGFAGMTVLADDLTDKDNAGAALIEAAKKATGLDPVEIGTYRGFQLSVTLEDFGKKYVLTMQGRLRHLTTLGSDPRGNLIRLDNALAQMPQRLQAFQTQLDETYHQQEAAKAELGKPFPYEEELRDKTARLIFLDSELNLEANKGGQQDQVVAKAARPSVLDKLRSQLTPSRTDKKQKRHEEVR
;
A
#
# COMPACT_ATOMS: atom_id res chain seq x y z
N LEU A 1 -12.82 7.01 6.70
CA LEU A 1 -12.82 5.98 7.76
C LEU A 1 -12.67 4.55 7.22
N ARG A 2 -13.09 4.25 5.98
CA ARG A 2 -13.06 2.88 5.42
C ARG A 2 -11.65 2.30 5.27
N HIS A 3 -10.63 3.13 5.18
CA HIS A 3 -9.24 2.72 4.96
C HIS A 3 -8.51 2.28 6.25
N PHE A 4 -8.89 2.82 7.40
CA PHE A 4 -8.21 2.51 8.67
C PHE A 4 -8.27 1.03 9.08
N PRO A 5 -9.42 0.32 8.99
CA PRO A 5 -9.45 -1.09 9.37
C PRO A 5 -8.50 -1.96 8.55
N GLU A 6 -8.41 -1.70 7.24
CA GLU A 6 -7.52 -2.43 6.34
C GLU A 6 -6.04 -2.17 6.68
N GLN A 7 -5.67 -0.91 6.96
CA GLN A 7 -4.31 -0.56 7.39
C GLN A 7 -3.95 -1.20 8.73
N ILE A 8 -4.87 -1.18 9.69
CA ILE A 8 -4.68 -1.80 11.01
C ILE A 8 -4.43 -3.30 10.87
N GLU A 9 -5.25 -4.01 10.11
CA GLU A 9 -5.07 -5.45 9.89
C GLU A 9 -3.77 -5.79 9.17
N LYS A 10 -3.38 -4.97 8.19
CA LYS A 10 -2.10 -5.11 7.49
C LYS A 10 -0.91 -4.93 8.44
N LEU A 11 -0.95 -3.91 9.31
CA LEU A 11 0.12 -3.66 10.28
C LEU A 11 0.21 -4.77 11.34
N LYS A 12 -0.94 -5.28 11.83
CA LYS A 12 -0.97 -6.45 12.71
C LYS A 12 -0.35 -7.68 12.04
N GLY A 13 -0.66 -7.90 10.75
CA GLY A 13 -0.05 -8.97 9.97
C GLY A 13 1.47 -8.83 9.86
N TYR A 14 1.99 -7.61 9.66
CA TYR A 14 3.44 -7.36 9.64
C TYR A 14 4.10 -7.58 11.00
N ILE A 15 3.44 -7.17 12.09
CA ILE A 15 3.93 -7.40 13.46
C ILE A 15 4.04 -8.90 13.74
N GLN A 16 3.00 -9.66 13.43
CA GLN A 16 3.02 -11.11 13.61
C GLN A 16 4.12 -11.76 12.74
N ALA A 17 4.20 -11.40 11.47
CA ALA A 17 5.18 -11.97 10.54
C ALA A 17 6.63 -11.71 10.99
N ILE A 18 6.95 -10.49 11.46
CA ILE A 18 8.32 -10.20 11.94
C ILE A 18 8.63 -10.91 13.27
N GLN A 19 7.63 -11.13 14.13
CA GLN A 19 7.81 -11.92 15.35
C GLN A 19 8.12 -13.39 15.03
N GLU A 20 7.44 -13.98 14.04
CA GLU A 20 7.73 -15.33 13.56
C GLU A 20 9.14 -15.42 12.95
N ASP A 21 9.57 -14.42 12.21
CA ASP A 21 10.94 -14.34 11.66
C ASP A 21 11.99 -14.22 12.77
N MET A 22 11.72 -13.45 13.82
CA MET A 22 12.60 -13.36 14.99
C MET A 22 12.72 -14.72 15.71
N GLN A 23 11.63 -15.46 15.86
CA GLN A 23 11.66 -16.82 16.42
C GLN A 23 12.48 -17.76 15.54
N THR A 24 12.36 -17.65 14.22
CA THR A 24 13.19 -18.41 13.28
C THR A 24 14.66 -18.10 13.46
N LEU A 25 15.02 -16.82 13.63
CA LEU A 25 16.41 -16.41 13.89
C LEU A 25 16.95 -16.93 15.21
N GLU A 26 16.13 -16.91 16.26
CA GLU A 26 16.46 -17.45 17.59
C GLU A 26 16.65 -18.98 17.58
N ALA A 27 15.89 -19.68 16.75
CA ALA A 27 16.03 -21.14 16.58
C ALA A 27 17.32 -21.52 15.81
N HIS A 28 17.94 -20.58 15.09
CA HIS A 28 19.18 -20.76 14.32
C HIS A 28 20.26 -19.76 14.76
N PRO A 29 20.73 -19.85 16.01
CA PRO A 29 21.71 -18.91 16.55
C PRO A 29 23.09 -19.10 15.92
N HIS A 30 23.94 -18.10 16.01
CA HIS A 30 25.37 -18.30 15.79
C HIS A 30 25.93 -19.20 16.88
N PRO A 31 26.82 -20.14 16.53
CA PRO A 31 27.59 -20.86 17.55
C PRO A 31 28.48 -19.87 18.33
N THR A 32 28.78 -20.20 19.58
CA THR A 32 29.55 -19.34 20.51
C THR A 32 30.90 -18.88 19.92
N ASP A 33 31.54 -19.73 19.14
CA ASP A 33 32.87 -19.50 18.58
C ASP A 33 32.92 -19.52 17.05
N GLY A 34 31.85 -19.05 16.38
CA GLY A 34 31.95 -19.16 14.95
C GLY A 34 30.84 -18.59 14.10
N PHE A 35 30.79 -19.13 12.92
CA PHE A 35 29.82 -18.87 11.88
C PHE A 35 28.72 -19.94 11.93
N ALA A 36 27.48 -19.53 11.75
CA ALA A 36 26.33 -20.45 11.79
C ALA A 36 26.33 -21.47 10.61
N GLY A 37 27.22 -21.27 9.64
CA GLY A 37 27.15 -21.96 8.37
C GLY A 37 26.06 -21.40 7.47
N MET A 38 26.14 -21.74 6.19
CA MET A 38 25.08 -21.48 5.21
C MET A 38 25.12 -22.53 4.11
N THR A 39 23.98 -22.74 3.47
CA THR A 39 23.93 -23.55 2.24
C THR A 39 23.93 -22.61 1.06
N VAL A 40 24.84 -22.81 0.09
CA VAL A 40 24.88 -22.08 -1.17
C VAL A 40 24.94 -23.06 -2.33
N LEU A 41 23.98 -23.03 -3.26
CA LEU A 41 23.89 -23.90 -4.43
C LEU A 41 23.97 -25.42 -4.08
N ALA A 42 23.41 -25.79 -2.93
CA ALA A 42 23.41 -27.14 -2.35
C ALA A 42 24.72 -27.55 -1.64
N ASP A 43 25.70 -26.69 -1.52
CA ASP A 43 26.92 -26.92 -0.73
C ASP A 43 26.75 -26.34 0.67
N ASP A 44 26.98 -27.14 1.70
CA ASP A 44 26.97 -26.70 3.10
C ASP A 44 28.35 -26.15 3.49
N LEU A 45 28.40 -24.87 3.79
CA LEU A 45 29.61 -24.11 4.02
C LEU A 45 29.67 -23.66 5.48
N THR A 46 30.71 -24.08 6.19
CA THR A 46 30.94 -23.77 7.60
C THR A 46 32.07 -22.74 7.79
N ASP A 47 32.85 -22.49 6.76
CA ASP A 47 33.91 -21.48 6.74
C ASP A 47 33.41 -20.15 6.18
N LYS A 48 33.69 -19.05 6.85
CA LYS A 48 33.23 -17.70 6.48
C LYS A 48 33.74 -17.23 5.11
N ASP A 49 35.00 -17.52 4.81
CA ASP A 49 35.61 -17.03 3.58
C ASP A 49 35.06 -17.77 2.38
N ASN A 50 34.95 -19.09 2.51
CA ASN A 50 34.34 -19.95 1.48
C ASN A 50 32.85 -19.62 1.28
N ALA A 51 32.11 -19.40 2.36
CA ALA A 51 30.70 -19.04 2.28
C ALA A 51 30.49 -17.69 1.60
N GLY A 52 31.27 -16.68 1.98
CA GLY A 52 31.18 -15.37 1.35
C GLY A 52 31.60 -15.36 -0.12
N ALA A 53 32.62 -16.16 -0.50
CA ALA A 53 33.05 -16.31 -1.87
C ALA A 53 31.99 -17.03 -2.71
N ALA A 54 31.43 -18.15 -2.20
CA ALA A 54 30.34 -18.88 -2.86
C ALA A 54 29.09 -18.03 -3.05
N LEU A 55 28.77 -17.18 -2.07
CA LEU A 55 27.65 -16.23 -2.16
C LEU A 55 27.82 -15.26 -3.34
N ILE A 56 29.02 -14.70 -3.52
CA ILE A 56 29.35 -13.79 -4.64
C ILE A 56 29.26 -14.55 -5.98
N GLU A 57 29.80 -15.75 -6.06
CA GLU A 57 29.73 -16.57 -7.30
C GLU A 57 28.29 -16.98 -7.62
N ALA A 58 27.50 -17.35 -6.62
CA ALA A 58 26.09 -17.66 -6.81
C ALA A 58 25.29 -16.43 -7.29
N ALA A 59 25.62 -15.23 -6.77
CA ALA A 59 24.95 -14.00 -7.17
C ALA A 59 25.16 -13.65 -8.64
N LYS A 60 26.27 -14.03 -9.25
CA LYS A 60 26.55 -13.84 -10.69
C LYS A 60 25.58 -14.59 -11.61
N LYS A 61 24.82 -15.56 -11.07
CA LYS A 61 23.77 -16.26 -11.83
C LYS A 61 22.51 -15.41 -12.04
N ALA A 62 22.30 -14.38 -11.21
CA ALA A 62 21.21 -13.44 -11.39
C ALA A 62 21.51 -12.49 -12.56
N THR A 63 20.66 -12.49 -13.56
CA THR A 63 20.81 -11.71 -14.79
C THR A 63 19.78 -10.59 -14.92
N GLY A 64 18.85 -10.46 -13.97
CA GLY A 64 17.77 -9.48 -14.02
C GLY A 64 17.01 -9.36 -12.69
N LEU A 65 15.78 -8.89 -12.80
CA LEU A 65 14.89 -8.66 -11.65
C LEU A 65 14.20 -9.95 -11.15
N ASP A 66 14.25 -11.02 -11.93
CA ASP A 66 13.72 -12.30 -11.49
C ASP A 66 14.61 -12.88 -10.38
N PRO A 67 14.04 -13.23 -9.22
CA PRO A 67 14.82 -13.73 -8.10
C PRO A 67 15.37 -15.14 -8.41
N VAL A 68 16.68 -15.29 -8.27
CA VAL A 68 17.37 -16.56 -8.38
C VAL A 68 17.65 -17.09 -6.97
N GLU A 69 17.07 -18.23 -6.63
CA GLU A 69 17.35 -18.91 -5.37
C GLU A 69 18.80 -19.42 -5.34
N ILE A 70 19.49 -19.12 -4.24
CA ILE A 70 20.92 -19.43 -4.11
C ILE A 70 21.26 -20.25 -2.86
N GLY A 71 20.32 -20.44 -1.92
CA GLY A 71 20.57 -21.25 -0.73
C GLY A 71 19.78 -20.84 0.48
N THR A 72 20.34 -21.14 1.66
CA THR A 72 19.70 -20.80 2.96
C THR A 72 20.72 -20.27 3.97
N TYR A 73 20.29 -19.40 4.85
CA TYR A 73 21.09 -18.87 5.94
C TYR A 73 20.23 -18.63 7.18
N ARG A 74 20.61 -19.23 8.31
CA ARG A 74 19.93 -19.09 9.62
C ARG A 74 18.41 -19.29 9.55
N GLY A 75 17.96 -20.27 8.79
CA GLY A 75 16.54 -20.59 8.61
C GLY A 75 15.82 -19.75 7.53
N PHE A 76 16.50 -18.79 6.90
CA PHE A 76 15.94 -17.95 5.82
C PHE A 76 16.41 -18.44 4.46
N GLN A 77 15.49 -18.47 3.49
CA GLN A 77 15.82 -18.77 2.10
C GLN A 77 16.48 -17.57 1.43
N LEU A 78 17.56 -17.80 0.72
CA LEU A 78 18.32 -16.77 0.03
C LEU A 78 17.98 -16.72 -1.45
N SER A 79 17.67 -15.53 -1.93
CA SER A 79 17.55 -15.26 -3.36
C SER A 79 18.26 -13.95 -3.74
N VAL A 80 18.70 -13.85 -4.98
CA VAL A 80 19.41 -12.66 -5.50
C VAL A 80 18.70 -12.16 -6.74
N THR A 81 18.58 -10.84 -6.84
CA THR A 81 18.18 -10.10 -8.04
C THR A 81 19.29 -9.17 -8.48
N LEU A 82 19.33 -8.86 -9.77
CA LEU A 82 20.28 -7.89 -10.34
C LEU A 82 19.49 -6.61 -10.68
N GLU A 83 19.72 -5.56 -9.92
CA GLU A 83 19.05 -4.27 -10.00
C GLU A 83 19.96 -3.18 -10.57
N ASP A 84 19.43 -1.96 -10.68
CA ASP A 84 20.16 -0.77 -11.14
C ASP A 84 20.90 -1.00 -12.47
N PHE A 85 20.15 -1.48 -13.47
CA PHE A 85 20.66 -1.77 -14.82
C PHE A 85 21.89 -2.69 -14.82
N GLY A 86 21.87 -3.71 -13.96
CA GLY A 86 22.95 -4.70 -13.90
C GLY A 86 24.16 -4.32 -13.05
N LYS A 87 24.03 -3.29 -12.19
CA LYS A 87 25.15 -2.80 -11.36
C LYS A 87 25.10 -3.26 -9.91
N LYS A 88 23.91 -3.72 -9.43
CA LYS A 88 23.70 -3.96 -8.01
C LYS A 88 23.04 -5.30 -7.77
N TYR A 89 23.72 -6.19 -7.09
CA TYR A 89 23.13 -7.41 -6.59
C TYR A 89 22.40 -7.13 -5.28
N VAL A 90 21.10 -7.42 -5.25
CA VAL A 90 20.26 -7.33 -4.04
C VAL A 90 19.95 -8.75 -3.59
N LEU A 91 20.34 -9.07 -2.37
CA LEU A 91 20.07 -10.33 -1.74
C LEU A 91 18.84 -10.18 -0.85
N THR A 92 17.90 -11.08 -1.01
CA THR A 92 16.69 -11.22 -0.20
C THR A 92 16.81 -12.46 0.66
N MET A 93 16.67 -12.28 1.97
CA MET A 93 16.45 -13.36 2.94
C MET A 93 14.95 -13.48 3.16
N GLN A 94 14.35 -14.54 2.68
CA GLN A 94 12.91 -14.75 2.71
C GLN A 94 12.53 -15.57 3.95
N GLY A 95 11.83 -14.94 4.86
CA GLY A 95 11.07 -15.55 5.93
C GLY A 95 9.57 -15.32 5.69
N ARG A 96 8.83 -14.97 6.73
CA ARG A 96 7.47 -14.41 6.59
C ARG A 96 7.50 -13.03 5.93
N LEU A 97 8.53 -12.25 6.27
CA LEU A 97 8.85 -11.00 5.59
C LEU A 97 10.13 -11.15 4.75
N ARG A 98 10.39 -10.14 3.94
CA ARG A 98 11.62 -10.01 3.19
C ARG A 98 12.61 -9.13 3.96
N HIS A 99 13.82 -9.64 4.12
CA HIS A 99 14.94 -8.91 4.68
C HIS A 99 15.97 -8.71 3.58
N LEU A 100 16.17 -7.48 3.17
CA LEU A 100 16.95 -7.12 1.99
C LEU A 100 18.32 -6.59 2.40
N THR A 101 19.35 -6.97 1.65
CA THR A 101 20.68 -6.37 1.74
C THR A 101 21.35 -6.35 0.37
N THR A 102 22.36 -5.51 0.21
CA THR A 102 23.13 -5.43 -1.04
C THR A 102 24.43 -6.17 -0.90
N LEU A 103 24.79 -6.94 -1.93
CA LEU A 103 26.09 -7.59 -1.98
C LEU A 103 27.16 -6.65 -2.52
N GLY A 104 28.33 -6.70 -1.90
CA GLY A 104 29.55 -6.04 -2.34
C GLY A 104 30.58 -7.03 -2.84
N SER A 105 31.78 -6.53 -3.13
CA SER A 105 32.93 -7.35 -3.57
C SER A 105 33.66 -8.08 -2.43
N ASP A 106 33.41 -7.67 -1.18
CA ASP A 106 34.05 -8.29 0.00
C ASP A 106 33.25 -9.48 0.52
N PRO A 107 33.78 -10.73 0.48
CA PRO A 107 33.10 -11.91 0.95
C PRO A 107 32.66 -11.83 2.40
N ARG A 108 33.56 -11.44 3.33
CA ARG A 108 33.25 -11.34 4.76
C ARG A 108 32.28 -10.21 5.05
N GLY A 109 32.45 -9.07 4.38
CA GLY A 109 31.54 -7.93 4.51
C GLY A 109 30.11 -8.27 4.08
N ASN A 110 29.92 -9.18 3.14
CA ASN A 110 28.58 -9.64 2.75
C ASN A 110 27.90 -10.43 3.87
N LEU A 111 28.61 -11.31 4.57
CA LEU A 111 28.05 -12.05 5.73
C LEU A 111 27.67 -11.07 6.86
N ILE A 112 28.49 -10.09 7.14
CA ILE A 112 28.17 -9.04 8.13
C ILE A 112 26.91 -8.27 7.72
N ARG A 113 26.75 -7.99 6.43
CA ARG A 113 25.52 -7.31 5.94
C ARG A 113 24.26 -8.18 6.11
N LEU A 114 24.36 -9.48 5.88
CA LEU A 114 23.26 -10.41 6.16
C LEU A 114 22.89 -10.36 7.64
N ASP A 115 23.85 -10.53 8.53
CA ASP A 115 23.63 -10.50 9.98
C ASP A 115 23.04 -9.16 10.43
N ASN A 116 23.56 -8.05 9.93
CA ASN A 116 23.02 -6.73 10.25
C ASN A 116 21.58 -6.55 9.77
N ALA A 117 21.24 -7.08 8.60
CA ALA A 117 19.87 -7.00 8.10
C ALA A 117 18.89 -7.81 8.96
N LEU A 118 19.31 -8.98 9.46
CA LEU A 118 18.53 -9.77 10.39
C LEU A 118 18.47 -9.13 11.78
N ALA A 119 19.57 -8.55 12.27
CA ALA A 119 19.63 -7.84 13.54
C ALA A 119 18.75 -6.58 13.61
N GLN A 120 18.29 -6.05 12.47
CA GLN A 120 17.36 -4.91 12.41
C GLN A 120 15.89 -5.29 12.67
N MET A 121 15.56 -6.59 12.78
CA MET A 121 14.17 -7.02 12.99
C MET A 121 13.50 -6.40 14.23
N PRO A 122 14.14 -6.30 15.41
CA PRO A 122 13.52 -5.67 16.58
C PRO A 122 13.17 -4.19 16.34
N GLN A 123 14.03 -3.45 15.63
CA GLN A 123 13.77 -2.05 15.27
C GLN A 123 12.60 -1.92 14.29
N ARG A 124 12.51 -2.84 13.32
CA ARG A 124 11.36 -2.89 12.39
C ARG A 124 10.07 -3.25 13.10
N LEU A 125 10.11 -4.18 14.06
CA LEU A 125 8.96 -4.51 14.92
C LEU A 125 8.47 -3.26 15.65
N GLN A 126 9.36 -2.53 16.30
CA GLN A 126 9.03 -1.30 17.00
C GLN A 126 8.42 -0.24 16.05
N ALA A 127 8.98 -0.11 14.84
CA ALA A 127 8.43 0.81 13.85
C ALA A 127 7.00 0.44 13.44
N PHE A 128 6.69 -0.84 13.21
CA PHE A 128 5.32 -1.29 12.91
C PHE A 128 4.36 -1.07 14.08
N GLN A 129 4.80 -1.28 15.33
CA GLN A 129 4.01 -1.01 16.52
C GLN A 129 3.68 0.49 16.64
N THR A 130 4.69 1.35 16.50
CA THR A 130 4.49 2.80 16.50
C THR A 130 3.50 3.24 15.40
N GLN A 131 3.67 2.72 14.19
CA GLN A 131 2.76 3.04 13.08
C GLN A 131 1.33 2.54 13.32
N LEU A 132 1.17 1.40 14.00
CA LEU A 132 -0.14 0.88 14.39
C LEU A 132 -0.83 1.83 15.40
N ASP A 133 -0.09 2.26 16.42
CA ASP A 133 -0.60 3.20 17.43
C ASP A 133 -0.99 4.55 16.80
N GLU A 134 -0.13 5.09 15.93
CA GLU A 134 -0.44 6.30 15.16
C GLU A 134 -1.70 6.14 14.30
N THR A 135 -1.87 4.99 13.66
CA THR A 135 -3.06 4.70 12.85
C THR A 135 -4.34 4.66 13.69
N TYR A 136 -4.29 4.11 14.91
CA TYR A 136 -5.40 4.16 15.85
C TYR A 136 -5.72 5.60 16.28
N HIS A 137 -4.71 6.39 16.64
CA HIS A 137 -4.90 7.79 16.99
C HIS A 137 -5.53 8.60 15.85
N GLN A 138 -5.08 8.40 14.62
CA GLN A 138 -5.67 9.05 13.44
C GLN A 138 -7.11 8.60 13.21
N GLN A 139 -7.43 7.33 13.41
CA GLN A 139 -8.79 6.82 13.29
C GLN A 139 -9.72 7.47 14.31
N GLU A 140 -9.30 7.58 15.59
CA GLU A 140 -10.09 8.20 16.64
C GLU A 140 -10.28 9.71 16.39
N ALA A 141 -9.23 10.41 15.98
CA ALA A 141 -9.31 11.82 15.59
C ALA A 141 -10.29 12.05 14.43
N ALA A 142 -10.23 11.18 13.41
CA ALA A 142 -11.14 11.26 12.27
C ALA A 142 -12.61 10.95 12.65
N LYS A 143 -12.84 10.02 13.60
CA LYS A 143 -14.19 9.75 14.15
C LYS A 143 -14.71 10.97 14.93
N ALA A 144 -13.87 11.57 15.77
CA ALA A 144 -14.23 12.75 16.54
C ALA A 144 -14.56 13.94 15.63
N GLU A 145 -13.83 14.12 14.54
CA GLU A 145 -14.09 15.20 13.57
C GLU A 145 -15.40 14.99 12.82
N LEU A 146 -15.72 13.76 12.43
CA LEU A 146 -17.01 13.44 11.80
C LEU A 146 -18.22 13.63 12.73
N GLY A 147 -18.01 13.52 14.05
CA GLY A 147 -19.05 13.74 15.05
C GLY A 147 -19.34 15.23 15.31
N LYS A 148 -18.51 16.13 14.80
CA LYS A 148 -18.73 17.58 14.96
C LYS A 148 -19.80 18.07 14.00
N PRO A 149 -20.72 18.96 14.45
CA PRO A 149 -21.66 19.60 13.54
C PRO A 149 -20.89 20.43 12.50
N PHE A 150 -21.39 20.46 11.29
CA PHE A 150 -20.77 21.24 10.22
C PHE A 150 -20.75 22.74 10.59
N PRO A 151 -19.57 23.41 10.62
CA PRO A 151 -19.45 24.78 11.15
C PRO A 151 -20.34 25.81 10.44
N TYR A 152 -20.73 25.52 9.20
CA TYR A 152 -21.54 26.40 8.35
C TYR A 152 -22.97 25.86 8.11
N GLU A 153 -23.45 24.96 8.97
CA GLU A 153 -24.77 24.31 8.79
C GLU A 153 -25.90 25.35 8.83
N GLU A 154 -25.85 26.31 9.76
CA GLU A 154 -26.82 27.40 9.84
C GLU A 154 -26.76 28.29 8.60
N GLU A 155 -25.58 28.72 8.18
CA GLU A 155 -25.39 29.54 6.99
C GLU A 155 -25.89 28.84 5.72
N LEU A 156 -25.63 27.53 5.60
CA LEU A 156 -26.12 26.71 4.49
C LEU A 156 -27.64 26.63 4.51
N ARG A 157 -28.25 26.47 5.69
CA ARG A 157 -29.69 26.44 5.88
C ARG A 157 -30.34 27.77 5.49
N ASP A 158 -29.75 28.87 5.93
CA ASP A 158 -30.26 30.23 5.63
C ASP A 158 -30.15 30.55 4.13
N LYS A 159 -29.01 30.23 3.52
CA LYS A 159 -28.82 30.39 2.06
C LYS A 159 -29.74 29.49 1.25
N THR A 160 -29.99 28.27 1.71
CA THR A 160 -30.93 27.37 1.04
C THR A 160 -32.37 27.87 1.16
N ALA A 161 -32.78 28.36 2.34
CA ALA A 161 -34.09 28.94 2.54
C ALA A 161 -34.31 30.20 1.67
N ARG A 162 -33.28 31.07 1.58
CA ARG A 162 -33.33 32.23 0.71
C ARG A 162 -33.41 31.90 -0.76
N LEU A 163 -32.71 30.83 -1.18
CA LEU A 163 -32.75 30.35 -2.57
C LEU A 163 -34.15 29.83 -2.93
N ILE A 164 -34.78 29.04 -2.04
CA ILE A 164 -36.15 28.56 -2.21
C ILE A 164 -37.13 29.73 -2.27
N PHE A 165 -36.96 30.75 -1.42
CA PHE A 165 -37.79 31.95 -1.41
C PHE A 165 -37.68 32.70 -2.75
N LEU A 166 -36.46 32.99 -3.23
CA LEU A 166 -36.21 33.65 -4.51
C LEU A 166 -36.76 32.85 -5.72
N ASP A 167 -36.61 31.52 -5.69
CA ASP A 167 -37.16 30.66 -6.75
C ASP A 167 -38.69 30.71 -6.77
N SER A 168 -39.34 30.80 -5.61
CA SER A 168 -40.79 30.99 -5.49
C SER A 168 -41.25 32.37 -6.01
N GLU A 169 -40.51 33.46 -5.71
CA GLU A 169 -40.81 34.80 -6.24
C GLU A 169 -40.66 34.85 -7.76
N LEU A 170 -39.59 34.32 -8.29
CA LEU A 170 -39.35 34.24 -9.76
C LEU A 170 -40.44 33.44 -10.49
N ASN A 171 -40.91 32.35 -9.89
CA ASN A 171 -41.98 31.53 -10.44
C ASN A 171 -43.33 32.24 -10.31
N LEU A 172 -43.57 33.04 -9.28
CA LEU A 172 -44.76 33.87 -9.11
C LEU A 172 -44.78 35.06 -10.12
N GLU A 173 -43.63 35.67 -10.39
CA GLU A 173 -43.51 36.72 -11.41
C GLU A 173 -43.68 36.17 -12.81
N ALA A 174 -43.10 34.98 -13.14
CA ALA A 174 -43.29 34.28 -14.38
C ALA A 174 -44.78 33.97 -14.66
N ASN A 175 -45.54 33.61 -13.58
CA ASN A 175 -46.97 33.35 -13.67
C ASN A 175 -47.84 34.64 -13.76
N LYS A 176 -47.36 35.79 -13.25
CA LYS A 176 -48.07 37.07 -13.39
C LYS A 176 -47.86 37.74 -14.75
N GLY A 177 -46.73 37.46 -15.43
CA GLY A 177 -46.46 37.96 -16.79
C GLY A 177 -47.14 37.14 -17.91
N GLY A 178 -47.83 36.04 -17.57
CA GLY A 178 -48.42 35.09 -18.53
C GLY A 178 -49.91 35.27 -18.84
N GLN A 179 -50.52 36.46 -18.59
CA GLN A 179 -51.90 36.75 -19.02
C GLN A 179 -51.99 37.79 -20.18
N GLN A 180 -51.17 37.62 -21.18
CA GLN A 180 -51.42 38.07 -22.55
C GLN A 180 -50.28 37.52 -23.44
N ASP A 181 -50.50 36.44 -24.08
CA ASP A 181 -50.37 36.12 -25.49
C ASP A 181 -50.24 34.62 -25.72
N GLN A 182 -50.95 34.21 -26.76
CA GLN A 182 -51.19 32.85 -27.17
C GLN A 182 -49.95 32.04 -27.57
N VAL A 183 -50.01 30.77 -27.19
CA VAL A 183 -49.61 29.59 -28.02
C VAL A 183 -48.21 29.61 -28.64
N VAL A 184 -47.21 29.12 -27.91
CA VAL A 184 -46.20 28.22 -28.49
C VAL A 184 -45.69 27.33 -27.31
N ALA A 185 -45.82 26.03 -27.46
CA ALA A 185 -45.28 25.04 -26.50
C ALA A 185 -43.77 25.18 -26.34
N LYS A 186 -43.32 25.80 -25.26
CA LYS A 186 -41.91 25.85 -24.87
C LYS A 186 -41.70 24.78 -23.81
N ALA A 187 -40.87 23.81 -24.16
CA ALA A 187 -40.36 22.80 -23.24
C ALA A 187 -39.91 23.45 -21.92
N ALA A 188 -40.42 22.98 -20.80
CA ALA A 188 -40.07 23.43 -19.47
C ALA A 188 -38.54 23.31 -19.28
N ARG A 189 -37.90 24.45 -19.01
CA ARG A 189 -36.46 24.44 -18.62
C ARG A 189 -36.33 23.74 -17.27
N PRO A 190 -35.49 22.75 -17.14
CA PRO A 190 -35.30 22.06 -15.83
C PRO A 190 -34.82 23.07 -14.81
N SER A 191 -35.41 22.99 -13.60
CA SER A 191 -35.05 23.82 -12.45
C SER A 191 -33.57 23.68 -12.11
N VAL A 192 -32.95 24.74 -11.57
CA VAL A 192 -31.56 24.72 -11.09
C VAL A 192 -31.35 23.61 -10.05
N LEU A 193 -32.36 23.31 -9.23
CA LEU A 193 -32.37 22.20 -8.26
C LEU A 193 -32.32 20.83 -8.94
N ASP A 194 -32.94 20.63 -10.08
CA ASP A 194 -32.88 19.38 -10.83
C ASP A 194 -31.51 19.16 -11.48
N LYS A 195 -30.85 20.25 -11.91
CA LYS A 195 -29.46 20.19 -12.41
C LYS A 195 -28.46 19.89 -11.31
N LEU A 196 -28.63 20.42 -10.11
CA LEU A 196 -27.78 20.11 -8.95
C LEU A 196 -28.02 18.67 -8.47
N ARG A 197 -29.23 18.18 -8.47
CA ARG A 197 -29.55 16.79 -8.11
C ARG A 197 -28.98 15.78 -9.10
N SER A 198 -28.96 16.08 -10.39
CA SER A 198 -28.38 15.22 -11.42
C SER A 198 -26.85 15.17 -11.36
N GLN A 199 -26.19 16.20 -10.80
CA GLN A 199 -24.74 16.21 -10.59
C GLN A 199 -24.29 15.45 -9.34
N LEU A 200 -25.20 15.21 -8.37
CA LEU A 200 -24.91 14.51 -7.13
C LEU A 200 -25.16 13.00 -7.19
N THR A 201 -25.72 12.46 -8.27
CA THR A 201 -25.85 11.02 -8.48
C THR A 201 -24.64 10.50 -9.28
N PRO A 202 -23.81 9.60 -8.71
CA PRO A 202 -22.74 8.98 -9.49
C PRO A 202 -23.33 8.10 -10.59
N SER A 203 -23.02 8.45 -11.82
CA SER A 203 -23.36 7.69 -13.02
C SER A 203 -22.72 6.31 -12.98
N ARG A 204 -23.52 5.30 -12.70
CA ARG A 204 -23.14 3.89 -12.81
C ARG A 204 -23.28 3.47 -14.27
N THR A 205 -22.22 3.65 -15.05
CA THR A 205 -22.17 3.13 -16.42
C THR A 205 -21.65 1.69 -16.39
N ASP A 206 -22.58 0.75 -16.57
CA ASP A 206 -22.28 -0.61 -16.98
C ASP A 206 -21.60 -0.60 -18.35
N LYS A 207 -20.31 -0.91 -18.39
CA LYS A 207 -19.62 -1.27 -19.63
C LYS A 207 -19.92 -2.73 -19.96
N LYS A 208 -20.93 -2.97 -20.78
CA LYS A 208 -21.16 -4.24 -21.46
C LYS A 208 -20.06 -4.44 -22.51
N GLN A 209 -19.23 -5.46 -22.30
CA GLN A 209 -18.28 -5.98 -23.29
C GLN A 209 -19.01 -6.42 -24.57
N LYS A 210 -18.59 -5.92 -25.71
CA LYS A 210 -18.78 -6.58 -27.00
C LYS A 210 -17.48 -7.27 -27.40
N ARG A 211 -17.51 -8.62 -27.34
CA ARG A 211 -16.60 -9.48 -28.10
C ARG A 211 -16.87 -9.26 -29.59
N HIS A 212 -15.82 -9.08 -30.35
CA HIS A 212 -15.82 -9.38 -31.79
C HIS A 212 -14.72 -10.40 -32.05
N GLU A 213 -15.19 -11.59 -32.48
CA GLU A 213 -14.42 -12.58 -33.23
C GLU A 213 -14.18 -12.08 -34.63
N GLU A 214 -13.00 -12.35 -35.17
CA GLU A 214 -12.66 -12.67 -36.56
C GLU A 214 -11.19 -13.07 -36.57
N VAL A 215 -10.90 -14.33 -36.78
CA VAL A 215 -10.69 -15.19 -37.94
C VAL A 215 -9.83 -14.53 -39.04
N ARG A 216 -8.55 -14.80 -39.01
CA ARG A 216 -7.74 -15.44 -40.05
C ARG A 216 -6.26 -15.53 -39.68
#